data_73701039bc49712830ec5f4999041aca
#
_entry.id   73701039bc49712830ec5f4999041aca
#
_cell.length_a   1.000
_cell.length_b   1.000
_cell.length_c   1.000
_cell.angle_alpha   90.00
_cell.angle_beta   90.00
_cell.angle_gamma   90.00
#
_symmetry.space_group_name_H-M   'P 1'
#
loop_
_entity.id
_entity.type
_entity.pdbx_description
1 polymer ?
#
loop_
_entity_poly.entity_id
_entity_poly.type
_entity_poly.pdbx_seq_one_letter_code
_entity_poly.pdbx_strand_id
1 'polypeptide(L)'
;MDGHTTSGSYAFGVGVMPTTAAVSSAGTLPPGPLEIGARWLLLTGLVILLGASVAAVARFGGVHDLQLATAGWLVTMIGMTLFAVAQMRSTGVAVNALTSVAIGRALIWRVLAIAAAGIALLAAGLRPARRREAFVAAGLAAAVAIAVHAATGHAATSNAWRLAGRVGAQWTHFMAIGVWLGGLLALIAGIRGEPSEVKAIAINRFSRLAAFALAIVIATGLVRTYGELTGWRDLIAGDYGNALLCKIGATIVIAAVAAVNRWHSVPRVRSTLGPLRRAGGAELGLAAIALLAAAALGALPPPASGFVAPRSLRAVGSDFGTSVRVELTTESDQPGPNRFTLRVLDYDSRASVNAERVALQFTPMDDPDVSATSLPLEQAPNGLYAGAGANLAFDGRWQVTAMIQRGGEPISVPLQLDVPGGAVEVLPRRESNGKLFHVAQVPFVGLFRIDLEPEQAGPSTLTVACYDRIFEPRPIDSVVVTHEAADLPIRQLSLRRINRFQFVSKVELARGSNKIVTVTHGADGSRTRIVFDIAIEK
;
A
#
# COMPACT_ATOMS: atom_id res chain seq x y z
N MET A 1 5.59 -8.77 2.22
CA MET A 1 4.46 -8.14 2.92
C MET A 1 4.87 -6.71 3.18
N ASP A 2 4.16 -5.77 2.58
CA ASP A 2 4.53 -4.34 2.48
C ASP A 2 4.11 -3.48 3.67
N GLY A 3 3.72 -4.10 4.77
CA GLY A 3 3.23 -3.40 5.96
C GLY A 3 1.81 -2.82 5.82
N HIS A 4 1.19 -2.94 4.64
CA HIS A 4 -0.25 -2.76 4.49
C HIS A 4 -0.91 -4.09 4.80
N THR A 5 -1.68 -4.13 5.86
CA THR A 5 -2.58 -5.24 6.13
C THR A 5 -3.83 -5.05 5.29
N THR A 6 -3.95 -5.81 4.22
CA THR A 6 -5.27 -6.13 3.70
C THR A 6 -5.84 -7.23 4.59
N SER A 7 -6.68 -6.84 5.54
CA SER A 7 -7.48 -7.80 6.30
C SER A 7 -8.80 -7.98 5.56
N GLY A 8 -9.05 -9.16 5.02
CA GLY A 8 -10.37 -9.56 4.59
C GLY A 8 -10.97 -10.45 5.66
N SER A 9 -12.13 -10.11 6.20
CA SER A 9 -12.92 -11.02 7.01
C SER A 9 -13.97 -11.66 6.10
N TYR A 10 -13.98 -12.99 6.06
CA TYR A 10 -15.03 -13.75 5.38
C TYR A 10 -16.00 -14.26 6.45
N ALA A 11 -17.25 -13.82 6.40
CA ALA A 11 -18.31 -14.45 7.17
C ALA A 11 -18.98 -15.49 6.28
N PHE A 12 -18.85 -16.77 6.61
CA PHE A 12 -19.62 -17.84 5.97
C PHE A 12 -20.49 -18.51 7.03
N GLY A 13 -21.73 -18.80 6.67
CA GLY A 13 -22.66 -19.54 7.52
C GLY A 13 -22.97 -20.91 6.90
N VAL A 14 -22.79 -21.97 7.66
CA VAL A 14 -23.30 -23.31 7.28
C VAL A 14 -24.67 -23.48 7.90
N GLY A 15 -25.73 -23.36 7.08
CA GLY A 15 -27.10 -23.51 7.52
C GLY A 15 -27.71 -22.30 8.27
N VAL A 16 -26.98 -21.18 8.39
CA VAL A 16 -27.46 -19.91 8.98
C VAL A 16 -26.93 -18.72 8.18
N MET A 17 -27.74 -17.71 7.96
CA MET A 17 -27.26 -16.44 7.37
C MET A 17 -26.38 -15.70 8.38
N PRO A 18 -25.15 -15.27 7.98
CA PRO A 18 -24.34 -14.42 8.83
C PRO A 18 -25.07 -13.08 9.05
N THR A 19 -25.12 -12.65 10.29
CA THR A 19 -25.71 -11.34 10.64
C THR A 19 -24.81 -10.21 10.14
N THR A 20 -25.42 -9.11 9.68
CA THR A 20 -24.77 -7.91 9.11
C THR A 20 -23.73 -7.26 10.02
N ALA A 21 -23.77 -7.53 11.32
CA ALA A 21 -22.78 -7.06 12.30
C ALA A 21 -21.38 -7.72 12.16
N ALA A 22 -21.25 -8.85 11.46
CA ALA A 22 -19.99 -9.57 11.29
C ALA A 22 -19.17 -9.08 10.08
N VAL A 23 -19.77 -8.27 9.19
CA VAL A 23 -19.10 -7.75 7.99
C VAL A 23 -18.74 -6.29 8.25
N SER A 24 -17.85 -6.05 9.20
CA SER A 24 -17.16 -4.76 9.26
C SER A 24 -16.33 -4.65 8.00
N SER A 25 -16.67 -3.70 7.14
CA SER A 25 -15.92 -3.36 5.94
C SER A 25 -14.47 -3.01 6.34
N ALA A 26 -13.60 -3.99 6.29
CA ALA A 26 -12.16 -3.75 6.30
C ALA A 26 -11.71 -3.36 4.87
N GLY A 27 -12.38 -2.40 4.25
CA GLY A 27 -11.79 -1.61 3.20
C GLY A 27 -10.56 -0.95 3.82
N THR A 28 -9.45 -0.91 3.12
CA THR A 28 -8.30 -0.09 3.51
C THR A 28 -8.78 1.35 3.57
N LEU A 29 -9.23 1.75 4.77
CA LEU A 29 -9.54 3.15 5.03
C LEU A 29 -8.27 3.95 4.71
N PRO A 30 -8.40 5.12 4.06
CA PRO A 30 -7.25 5.99 3.88
C PRO A 30 -6.60 6.19 5.24
N PRO A 31 -5.25 6.27 5.30
CA PRO A 31 -4.52 6.35 6.56
C PRO A 31 -5.07 7.48 7.39
N GLY A 32 -5.54 7.18 8.59
CA GLY A 32 -6.15 8.17 9.46
C GLY A 32 -5.14 9.21 9.92
N PRO A 33 -5.57 10.45 10.24
CA PRO A 33 -4.70 11.51 10.76
C PRO A 33 -3.87 11.06 11.97
N LEU A 34 -4.44 10.17 12.80
CA LEU A 34 -3.76 9.59 13.96
C LEU A 34 -2.52 8.77 13.53
N GLU A 35 -2.63 7.96 12.48
CA GLU A 35 -1.50 7.13 12.01
C GLU A 35 -0.38 7.99 11.46
N ILE A 36 -0.71 8.99 10.63
CA ILE A 36 0.27 9.92 10.06
C ILE A 36 0.95 10.72 11.18
N GLY A 37 0.18 11.26 12.13
CA GLY A 37 0.71 12.01 13.26
C GLY A 37 1.59 11.18 14.19
N ALA A 38 1.18 9.95 14.50
CA ALA A 38 1.95 9.00 15.30
C ALA A 38 3.29 8.64 14.63
N ARG A 39 3.26 8.39 13.33
CA ARG A 39 4.44 8.10 12.51
C ARG A 39 5.38 9.30 12.43
N TRP A 40 4.84 10.51 12.30
CA TRP A 40 5.61 11.75 12.33
C TRP A 40 6.32 11.98 13.66
N LEU A 41 5.61 11.79 14.80
CA LEU A 41 6.21 11.88 16.13
C LEU A 41 7.32 10.83 16.33
N LEU A 42 7.07 9.59 15.95
CA LEU A 42 8.05 8.51 16.04
C LEU A 42 9.34 8.85 15.26
N LEU A 43 9.21 9.28 14.01
CA LEU A 43 10.35 9.64 13.16
C LEU A 43 11.09 10.87 13.69
N THR A 44 10.35 11.90 14.10
CA THR A 44 10.94 13.14 14.66
C THR A 44 11.72 12.83 15.93
N GLY A 45 11.15 12.03 16.84
CA GLY A 45 11.83 11.63 18.06
C GLY A 45 13.11 10.84 17.79
N LEU A 46 13.07 9.86 16.86
CA LEU A 46 14.26 9.09 16.48
C LEU A 46 15.35 9.96 15.83
N VAL A 47 14.97 10.95 15.01
CA VAL A 47 15.91 11.92 14.41
C VAL A 47 16.60 12.75 15.50
N ILE A 48 15.84 13.24 16.48
CA ILE A 48 16.39 14.03 17.60
C ILE A 48 17.32 13.16 18.46
N LEU A 49 16.88 11.97 18.84
CA LEU A 49 17.64 11.05 19.68
C LEU A 49 18.97 10.66 19.02
N LEU A 50 18.93 10.26 17.73
CA LEU A 50 20.12 9.89 16.98
C LEU A 50 21.07 11.09 16.82
N GLY A 51 20.54 12.26 16.44
CA GLY A 51 21.34 13.46 16.22
C GLY A 51 22.01 13.97 17.50
N ALA A 52 21.31 13.98 18.63
CA ALA A 52 21.88 14.34 19.92
C ALA A 52 22.95 13.34 20.37
N SER A 53 22.74 12.02 20.14
CA SER A 53 23.74 10.99 20.43
C SER A 53 25.00 11.16 19.57
N VAL A 54 24.84 11.41 18.29
CA VAL A 54 25.97 11.70 17.37
C VAL A 54 26.70 12.97 17.77
N ALA A 55 25.98 14.04 18.12
CA ALA A 55 26.56 15.31 18.54
C ALA A 55 27.45 15.18 19.79
N ALA A 56 26.95 14.42 20.78
CA ALA A 56 27.70 14.13 22.02
C ALA A 56 28.98 13.31 21.71
N VAL A 57 28.89 12.27 20.88
CA VAL A 57 30.03 11.42 20.53
C VAL A 57 31.05 12.15 19.67
N ALA A 58 30.61 12.94 18.69
CA ALA A 58 31.46 13.71 17.76
C ALA A 58 31.93 15.07 18.34
N ARG A 59 31.49 15.41 19.57
CA ARG A 59 31.89 16.60 20.32
C ARG A 59 31.62 17.91 19.55
N PHE A 60 30.45 18.05 18.97
CA PHE A 60 29.95 19.33 18.44
C PHE A 60 28.63 19.76 19.09
N GLY A 61 28.05 18.93 19.97
CA GLY A 61 26.96 19.29 20.89
C GLY A 61 27.48 20.04 22.10
N GLY A 62 26.71 20.05 23.19
CA GLY A 62 27.07 20.75 24.40
C GLY A 62 26.45 20.17 25.66
N VAL A 63 26.35 21.00 26.71
CA VAL A 63 25.83 20.58 28.02
C VAL A 63 24.39 20.06 27.97
N HIS A 64 23.63 20.43 26.93
CA HIS A 64 22.22 20.07 26.73
C HIS A 64 22.01 18.74 25.97
N ASP A 65 23.08 18.04 25.52
CA ASP A 65 22.96 16.82 24.71
C ASP A 65 22.10 15.74 25.38
N LEU A 66 22.25 15.54 26.71
CA LEU A 66 21.47 14.57 27.45
C LEU A 66 19.99 14.95 27.51
N GLN A 67 19.70 16.22 27.78
CA GLN A 67 18.31 16.72 27.81
C GLN A 67 17.64 16.57 26.46
N LEU A 68 18.36 16.91 25.38
CA LEU A 68 17.85 16.81 24.03
C LEU A 68 17.62 15.34 23.59
N ALA A 69 18.58 14.46 23.90
CA ALA A 69 18.44 13.03 23.63
C ALA A 69 17.27 12.42 24.43
N THR A 70 17.09 12.80 25.69
CA THR A 70 15.96 12.38 26.52
C THR A 70 14.63 12.90 25.97
N ALA A 71 14.57 14.18 25.55
CA ALA A 71 13.38 14.74 24.90
C ALA A 71 13.04 13.99 23.61
N GLY A 72 14.05 13.70 22.75
CA GLY A 72 13.88 12.88 21.55
C GLY A 72 13.38 11.48 21.87
N TRP A 73 13.91 10.85 22.91
CA TRP A 73 13.44 9.54 23.38
C TRP A 73 11.98 9.58 23.87
N LEU A 74 11.59 10.59 24.64
CA LEU A 74 10.18 10.75 25.09
C LEU A 74 9.22 10.94 23.92
N VAL A 75 9.58 11.79 22.95
CA VAL A 75 8.78 11.97 21.72
C VAL A 75 8.68 10.68 20.93
N THR A 76 9.78 9.89 20.86
CA THR A 76 9.78 8.56 20.23
C THR A 76 8.82 7.60 20.94
N MET A 77 8.82 7.57 22.27
CA MET A 77 7.93 6.74 23.08
C MET A 77 6.45 7.08 22.85
N ILE A 78 6.11 8.38 22.86
CA ILE A 78 4.75 8.86 22.58
C ILE A 78 4.35 8.44 21.16
N GLY A 79 5.20 8.74 20.16
CA GLY A 79 4.95 8.37 18.78
C GLY A 79 4.79 6.87 18.59
N MET A 80 5.61 6.04 19.24
CA MET A 80 5.55 4.59 19.18
C MET A 80 4.25 4.04 19.79
N THR A 81 3.82 4.58 20.93
CA THR A 81 2.57 4.16 21.58
C THR A 81 1.36 4.48 20.71
N LEU A 82 1.28 5.71 20.19
CA LEU A 82 0.20 6.12 19.28
C LEU A 82 0.21 5.30 17.99
N PHE A 83 1.39 5.01 17.44
CA PHE A 83 1.56 4.20 16.25
C PHE A 83 1.12 2.75 16.46
N ALA A 84 1.47 2.16 17.59
CA ALA A 84 1.02 0.81 17.98
C ALA A 84 -0.51 0.77 18.11
N VAL A 85 -1.11 1.76 18.79
CA VAL A 85 -2.58 1.87 18.90
C VAL A 85 -3.25 2.03 17.53
N ALA A 86 -2.72 2.88 16.65
CA ALA A 86 -3.25 3.07 15.31
C ALA A 86 -3.19 1.77 14.50
N GLN A 87 -2.05 1.07 14.51
CA GLN A 87 -1.89 -0.21 13.81
C GLN A 87 -2.79 -1.31 14.38
N MET A 88 -2.91 -1.43 15.69
CA MET A 88 -3.80 -2.42 16.30
C MET A 88 -5.27 -2.16 15.94
N ARG A 89 -5.69 -0.89 15.90
CA ARG A 89 -7.05 -0.52 15.48
C ARG A 89 -7.31 -0.82 14.01
N SER A 90 -6.37 -0.50 13.13
CA SER A 90 -6.52 -0.72 11.68
C SER A 90 -6.46 -2.20 11.29
N THR A 91 -5.71 -3.03 12.05
CA THR A 91 -5.53 -4.45 11.74
C THR A 91 -6.45 -5.38 12.53
N GLY A 92 -7.13 -4.89 13.56
CA GLY A 92 -7.94 -5.71 14.47
C GLY A 92 -7.11 -6.72 15.31
N VAL A 93 -5.77 -6.61 15.30
CA VAL A 93 -4.88 -7.52 16.03
C VAL A 93 -4.96 -7.26 17.52
N ALA A 94 -5.37 -8.27 18.29
CA ALA A 94 -5.41 -8.20 19.74
C ALA A 94 -4.00 -8.30 20.34
N VAL A 95 -3.81 -7.75 21.55
CA VAL A 95 -2.50 -7.72 22.24
C VAL A 95 -1.90 -9.12 22.41
N ASN A 96 -2.72 -10.12 22.71
CA ASN A 96 -2.28 -11.51 22.89
C ASN A 96 -1.79 -12.17 21.60
N ALA A 97 -2.14 -11.62 20.43
CA ALA A 97 -1.71 -12.13 19.14
C ALA A 97 -0.45 -11.45 18.59
N LEU A 98 0.12 -10.46 19.28
CA LEU A 98 1.29 -9.70 18.81
C LEU A 98 2.52 -10.58 18.52
N THR A 99 2.74 -11.63 19.26
CA THR A 99 3.88 -12.54 19.05
C THR A 99 3.71 -13.44 17.83
N SER A 100 2.48 -13.76 17.45
CA SER A 100 2.16 -14.68 16.36
C SER A 100 2.20 -14.01 14.98
N VAL A 101 1.93 -12.69 14.90
CA VAL A 101 1.88 -11.95 13.63
C VAL A 101 3.17 -11.16 13.37
N ALA A 102 3.55 -11.03 12.10
CA ALA A 102 4.78 -10.33 11.70
C ALA A 102 4.82 -8.86 12.15
N ILE A 103 3.69 -8.15 12.03
CA ILE A 103 3.55 -6.76 12.47
C ILE A 103 3.73 -6.64 13.97
N GLY A 104 3.14 -7.55 14.76
CA GLY A 104 3.27 -7.56 16.20
C GLY A 104 4.72 -7.80 16.64
N ARG A 105 5.42 -8.76 16.03
CA ARG A 105 6.85 -8.98 16.29
C ARG A 105 7.69 -7.74 15.96
N ALA A 106 7.39 -7.04 14.88
CA ALA A 106 8.08 -5.80 14.53
C ALA A 106 7.83 -4.67 15.55
N LEU A 107 6.60 -4.55 16.08
CA LEU A 107 6.29 -3.61 17.17
C LEU A 107 7.10 -3.94 18.41
N ILE A 108 7.18 -5.21 18.81
CA ILE A 108 7.98 -5.67 19.96
C ILE A 108 9.45 -5.30 19.78
N TRP A 109 10.07 -5.61 18.65
CA TRP A 109 11.47 -5.28 18.40
C TRP A 109 11.75 -3.77 18.42
N ARG A 110 10.83 -2.94 17.92
CA ARG A 110 10.94 -1.48 18.02
C ARG A 110 10.90 -1.02 19.47
N VAL A 111 9.94 -1.52 20.24
CA VAL A 111 9.80 -1.17 21.68
C VAL A 111 11.05 -1.57 22.45
N LEU A 112 11.59 -2.76 22.23
CA LEU A 112 12.83 -3.21 22.86
C LEU A 112 14.03 -2.33 22.51
N ALA A 113 14.18 -1.94 21.26
CA ALA A 113 15.25 -1.04 20.84
C ALA A 113 15.11 0.36 21.47
N ILE A 114 13.88 0.90 21.52
CA ILE A 114 13.61 2.21 22.15
C ILE A 114 13.83 2.13 23.68
N ALA A 115 13.44 1.03 24.31
CA ALA A 115 13.70 0.82 25.74
C ALA A 115 15.21 0.74 26.03
N ALA A 116 15.98 0.04 25.19
CA ALA A 116 17.43 -0.02 25.30
C ALA A 116 18.08 1.37 25.18
N ALA A 117 17.57 2.23 24.30
CA ALA A 117 18.01 3.64 24.21
C ALA A 117 17.74 4.39 25.53
N GLY A 118 16.55 4.20 26.12
CA GLY A 118 16.20 4.82 27.41
C GLY A 118 17.13 4.38 28.56
N ILE A 119 17.44 3.07 28.62
CA ILE A 119 18.40 2.53 29.60
C ILE A 119 19.79 3.13 29.42
N ALA A 120 20.23 3.28 28.16
CA ALA A 120 21.50 3.91 27.84
C ALA A 120 21.54 5.39 28.28
N LEU A 121 20.46 6.16 28.04
CA LEU A 121 20.36 7.55 28.47
C LEU A 121 20.32 7.67 29.99
N LEU A 122 19.65 6.79 30.69
CA LEU A 122 19.67 6.71 32.15
C LEU A 122 21.10 6.46 32.67
N ALA A 123 21.82 5.52 32.03
CA ALA A 123 23.22 5.26 32.36
C ALA A 123 24.11 6.48 32.08
N ALA A 124 23.85 7.26 31.02
CA ALA A 124 24.56 8.51 30.72
C ALA A 124 24.36 9.57 31.81
N GLY A 125 23.18 9.61 32.43
CA GLY A 125 22.88 10.50 33.56
C GLY A 125 23.53 10.06 34.87
N LEU A 126 23.47 8.75 35.18
CA LEU A 126 23.96 8.20 36.44
C LEU A 126 25.49 8.00 36.49
N ARG A 127 26.16 7.82 35.34
CA ARG A 127 27.60 7.52 35.23
C ARG A 127 28.32 8.50 34.28
N PRO A 128 28.63 9.72 34.70
CA PRO A 128 29.27 10.72 33.85
C PRO A 128 30.57 10.25 33.19
N ALA A 129 31.37 9.40 33.85
CA ALA A 129 32.61 8.84 33.34
C ALA A 129 32.38 7.97 32.07
N ARG A 130 31.21 7.32 31.93
CA ARG A 130 30.84 6.45 30.80
C ARG A 130 29.82 7.09 29.86
N ARG A 131 29.63 8.40 30.00
CA ARG A 131 28.60 9.13 29.25
C ARG A 131 28.74 8.97 27.74
N ARG A 132 29.97 8.95 27.20
CA ARG A 132 30.23 8.78 25.78
C ARG A 132 29.80 7.39 25.29
N GLU A 133 30.14 6.34 26.03
CA GLU A 133 29.75 4.95 25.72
C GLU A 133 28.22 4.80 25.74
N ALA A 134 27.57 5.43 26.70
CA ALA A 134 26.12 5.45 26.82
C ALA A 134 25.44 6.15 25.63
N PHE A 135 25.98 7.26 25.13
CA PHE A 135 25.49 7.90 23.91
C PHE A 135 25.72 7.04 22.66
N VAL A 136 26.83 6.31 22.57
CA VAL A 136 27.06 5.34 21.49
C VAL A 136 25.98 4.26 21.55
N ALA A 137 25.70 3.70 22.74
CA ALA A 137 24.66 2.68 22.93
C ALA A 137 23.25 3.21 22.57
N ALA A 138 22.91 4.43 23.00
CA ALA A 138 21.63 5.07 22.65
C ALA A 138 21.49 5.32 21.15
N GLY A 139 22.55 5.78 20.47
CA GLY A 139 22.58 5.96 19.03
C GLY A 139 22.44 4.64 18.25
N LEU A 140 23.11 3.58 18.72
CA LEU A 140 22.98 2.24 18.12
C LEU A 140 21.56 1.67 18.32
N ALA A 141 20.98 1.85 19.48
CA ALA A 141 19.60 1.43 19.75
C ALA A 141 18.60 2.19 18.87
N ALA A 142 18.77 3.49 18.66
CA ALA A 142 17.99 4.28 17.71
C ALA A 142 18.17 3.77 16.27
N ALA A 143 19.41 3.44 15.87
CA ALA A 143 19.71 2.88 14.56
C ALA A 143 19.01 1.52 14.33
N VAL A 144 18.94 0.66 15.34
CA VAL A 144 18.18 -0.61 15.31
C VAL A 144 16.69 -0.34 15.19
N ALA A 145 16.12 0.60 15.95
CA ALA A 145 14.71 0.96 15.84
C ALA A 145 14.35 1.45 14.41
N ILE A 146 15.23 2.26 13.80
CA ILE A 146 15.11 2.71 12.40
C ILE A 146 15.23 1.53 11.43
N ALA A 147 16.14 0.57 11.67
CA ALA A 147 16.28 -0.62 10.83
C ALA A 147 15.01 -1.48 10.82
N VAL A 148 14.44 -1.74 12.00
CA VAL A 148 13.15 -2.45 12.13
C VAL A 148 12.04 -1.68 11.42
N HIS A 149 12.01 -0.34 11.53
CA HIS A 149 11.03 0.47 10.82
C HIS A 149 11.20 0.37 9.30
N ALA A 150 12.43 0.40 8.78
CA ALA A 150 12.70 0.27 7.35
C ALA A 150 12.35 -1.13 6.82
N ALA A 151 12.62 -2.18 7.60
CA ALA A 151 12.35 -3.57 7.23
C ALA A 151 10.85 -3.93 7.18
N THR A 152 9.99 -3.12 7.79
CA THR A 152 8.54 -3.34 7.83
C THR A 152 7.73 -2.35 6.98
N GLY A 153 8.40 -1.48 6.23
CA GLY A 153 7.78 -0.55 5.28
C GLY A 153 7.71 -1.11 3.86
N HIS A 154 7.31 -0.28 2.89
CA HIS A 154 7.20 -0.64 1.47
C HIS A 154 8.48 -1.21 0.85
N ALA A 155 9.64 -0.96 1.46
CA ALA A 155 10.91 -1.53 1.01
C ALA A 155 10.95 -3.07 1.09
N ALA A 156 10.05 -3.69 1.87
CA ALA A 156 10.05 -5.13 2.16
C ALA A 156 9.35 -6.01 1.10
N THR A 157 8.93 -5.47 -0.05
CA THR A 157 8.06 -6.16 -1.03
C THR A 157 8.78 -6.82 -2.21
N SER A 158 10.11 -7.00 -2.17
CA SER A 158 10.89 -7.49 -3.30
C SER A 158 11.73 -8.75 -2.98
N ASN A 159 12.30 -9.39 -4.02
CA ASN A 159 13.22 -10.52 -3.90
C ASN A 159 14.37 -10.22 -2.92
N ALA A 160 14.91 -11.24 -2.23
CA ALA A 160 15.83 -11.10 -1.10
C ALA A 160 17.00 -10.10 -1.30
N TRP A 161 17.64 -10.10 -2.45
CA TRP A 161 18.74 -9.16 -2.76
C TRP A 161 18.25 -7.72 -3.02
N ARG A 162 17.12 -7.55 -3.71
CA ARG A 162 16.49 -6.25 -3.91
C ARG A 162 15.90 -5.72 -2.61
N LEU A 163 15.38 -6.62 -1.77
CA LEU A 163 14.91 -6.34 -0.43
C LEU A 163 16.02 -5.74 0.43
N ALA A 164 17.17 -6.41 0.53
CA ALA A 164 18.31 -5.93 1.32
C ALA A 164 18.79 -4.55 0.84
N GLY A 165 18.88 -4.33 -0.48
CA GLY A 165 19.24 -3.04 -1.05
C GLY A 165 18.26 -1.92 -0.74
N ARG A 166 16.96 -2.18 -0.87
CA ARG A 166 15.89 -1.19 -0.60
C ARG A 166 15.78 -0.85 0.89
N VAL A 167 15.82 -1.85 1.76
CA VAL A 167 15.82 -1.67 3.22
C VAL A 167 17.08 -0.93 3.66
N GLY A 168 18.24 -1.31 3.11
CA GLY A 168 19.52 -0.64 3.37
C GLY A 168 19.52 0.82 2.93
N ALA A 169 19.01 1.13 1.74
CA ALA A 169 18.87 2.51 1.25
C ALA A 169 17.94 3.34 2.14
N GLN A 170 16.81 2.79 2.57
CA GLN A 170 15.89 3.46 3.46
C GLN A 170 16.50 3.69 4.85
N TRP A 171 17.16 2.69 5.41
CA TRP A 171 17.85 2.80 6.69
C TRP A 171 18.94 3.87 6.63
N THR A 172 19.80 3.82 5.61
CA THR A 172 20.88 4.81 5.39
C THR A 172 20.32 6.22 5.21
N HIS A 173 19.19 6.36 4.51
CA HIS A 173 18.49 7.62 4.34
C HIS A 173 18.07 8.22 5.69
N PHE A 174 17.41 7.45 6.55
CA PHE A 174 16.99 7.90 7.87
C PHE A 174 18.17 8.18 8.80
N MET A 175 19.22 7.37 8.75
CA MET A 175 20.46 7.60 9.51
C MET A 175 21.08 8.95 9.12
N ALA A 176 21.19 9.23 7.82
CA ALA A 176 21.71 10.51 7.33
C ALA A 176 20.85 11.71 7.74
N ILE A 177 19.51 11.58 7.69
CA ILE A 177 18.57 12.60 8.19
C ILE A 177 18.80 12.85 9.69
N GLY A 178 18.92 11.82 10.50
CA GLY A 178 19.17 11.93 11.94
C GLY A 178 20.48 12.66 12.24
N VAL A 179 21.56 12.31 11.53
CA VAL A 179 22.86 12.98 11.65
C VAL A 179 22.77 14.45 11.23
N TRP A 180 22.10 14.73 10.13
CA TRP A 180 21.99 16.09 9.60
C TRP A 180 21.04 16.96 10.41
N LEU A 181 19.74 16.62 10.45
CA LEU A 181 18.72 17.49 11.06
C LEU A 181 18.73 17.41 12.60
N GLY A 182 18.86 16.20 13.14
CA GLY A 182 19.00 16.02 14.59
C GLY A 182 20.31 16.58 15.10
N GLY A 183 21.41 16.44 14.34
CA GLY A 183 22.69 17.05 14.63
C GLY A 183 22.66 18.58 14.56
N LEU A 184 21.92 19.18 13.62
CA LEU A 184 21.71 20.64 13.54
C LEU A 184 20.99 21.16 14.79
N LEU A 185 19.94 20.48 15.22
CA LEU A 185 19.21 20.82 16.43
C LEU A 185 20.13 20.76 17.66
N ALA A 186 20.93 19.71 17.80
CA ALA A 186 21.90 19.53 18.88
C ALA A 186 22.98 20.62 18.87
N LEU A 187 23.49 20.98 17.69
CA LEU A 187 24.45 22.08 17.54
C LEU A 187 23.84 23.39 18.00
N ILE A 188 22.66 23.78 17.50
CA ILE A 188 22.02 25.05 17.85
C ILE A 188 21.71 25.15 19.35
N ALA A 189 21.32 24.02 19.97
CA ALA A 189 21.10 23.97 21.42
C ALA A 189 22.42 24.03 22.20
N GLY A 190 23.45 23.30 21.73
CA GLY A 190 24.72 23.13 22.43
C GLY A 190 25.64 24.32 22.41
N ILE A 191 25.62 25.14 21.34
CA ILE A 191 26.53 26.31 21.21
C ILE A 191 26.08 27.54 22.02
N ARG A 192 24.95 27.46 22.74
CA ARG A 192 24.47 28.55 23.57
C ARG A 192 25.43 28.77 24.76
N GLY A 193 25.92 30.00 24.94
CA GLY A 193 26.82 30.34 26.05
C GLY A 193 28.30 29.97 25.86
N GLU A 194 28.66 29.17 24.86
CA GLU A 194 30.04 28.76 24.60
C GLU A 194 30.91 29.92 24.08
N PRO A 195 32.25 29.91 24.29
CA PRO A 195 33.20 30.86 23.69
C PRO A 195 33.18 30.79 22.15
N SER A 196 33.54 31.91 21.49
CA SER A 196 33.50 32.00 20.00
C SER A 196 34.37 30.98 19.28
N GLU A 197 35.52 30.62 19.85
CA GLU A 197 36.41 29.59 19.27
C GLU A 197 35.81 28.19 19.34
N VAL A 198 35.21 27.82 20.48
CA VAL A 198 34.54 26.55 20.67
C VAL A 198 33.36 26.41 19.69
N LYS A 199 32.59 27.48 19.54
CA LYS A 199 31.51 27.56 18.55
C LYS A 199 32.00 27.33 17.14
N ALA A 200 33.07 28.01 16.74
CA ALA A 200 33.63 27.91 15.40
C ALA A 200 34.11 26.47 15.10
N ILE A 201 34.75 25.81 16.07
CA ILE A 201 35.19 24.40 15.92
C ILE A 201 33.99 23.48 15.78
N ALA A 202 32.98 23.58 16.65
CA ALA A 202 31.78 22.76 16.63
C ALA A 202 31.03 22.91 15.29
N ILE A 203 30.81 24.13 14.83
CA ILE A 203 30.11 24.44 13.58
C ILE A 203 30.88 23.89 12.37
N ASN A 204 32.21 24.02 12.32
CA ASN A 204 33.02 23.47 11.23
C ASN A 204 33.00 21.94 11.18
N ARG A 205 33.03 21.26 12.34
CA ARG A 205 32.89 19.81 12.43
C ARG A 205 31.52 19.37 11.92
N PHE A 206 30.47 19.97 12.42
CA PHE A 206 29.11 19.69 12.00
C PHE A 206 28.89 19.97 10.52
N SER A 207 29.36 21.12 9.99
CA SER A 207 29.14 21.51 8.59
C SER A 207 29.72 20.51 7.59
N ARG A 208 30.86 19.88 7.90
CA ARG A 208 31.42 18.80 7.06
C ARG A 208 30.55 17.53 7.11
N LEU A 209 30.14 17.14 8.32
CA LEU A 209 29.30 15.97 8.53
C LEU A 209 27.91 16.15 7.88
N ALA A 210 27.32 17.33 8.03
CA ALA A 210 26.04 17.70 7.45
C ALA A 210 26.08 17.68 5.91
N ALA A 211 27.15 18.17 5.28
CA ALA A 211 27.29 18.13 3.83
C ALA A 211 27.34 16.69 3.29
N PHE A 212 28.08 15.82 3.97
CA PHE A 212 28.15 14.39 3.61
C PHE A 212 26.81 13.68 3.83
N ALA A 213 26.15 13.96 4.97
CA ALA A 213 24.83 13.41 5.27
C ALA A 213 23.76 13.87 4.24
N LEU A 214 23.77 15.15 3.84
CA LEU A 214 22.89 15.68 2.81
C LEU A 214 23.11 14.99 1.45
N ALA A 215 24.36 14.76 1.05
CA ALA A 215 24.64 14.03 -0.18
C ALA A 215 24.06 12.60 -0.15
N ILE A 216 24.19 11.91 1.00
CA ILE A 216 23.57 10.59 1.21
C ILE A 216 22.05 10.69 1.14
N VAL A 217 21.43 11.68 1.75
CA VAL A 217 19.95 11.88 1.71
C VAL A 217 19.47 12.05 0.27
N ILE A 218 20.17 12.85 -0.52
CA ILE A 218 19.82 13.07 -1.94
C ILE A 218 20.00 11.78 -2.74
N ALA A 219 21.14 11.12 -2.65
CA ALA A 219 21.43 9.90 -3.40
C ALA A 219 20.43 8.77 -3.08
N THR A 220 20.20 8.51 -1.79
CA THR A 220 19.25 7.48 -1.34
C THR A 220 17.79 7.86 -1.64
N GLY A 221 17.46 9.15 -1.61
CA GLY A 221 16.16 9.67 -1.99
C GLY A 221 15.85 9.43 -3.46
N LEU A 222 16.81 9.68 -4.37
CA LEU A 222 16.67 9.40 -5.80
C LEU A 222 16.48 7.91 -6.08
N VAL A 223 17.30 7.05 -5.47
CA VAL A 223 17.18 5.58 -5.60
C VAL A 223 15.78 5.11 -5.18
N ARG A 224 15.25 5.65 -4.07
CA ARG A 224 13.92 5.30 -3.59
C ARG A 224 12.82 5.78 -4.51
N THR A 225 12.86 7.04 -4.94
CA THR A 225 11.88 7.63 -5.86
C THR A 225 11.80 6.80 -7.16
N TYR A 226 12.95 6.40 -7.72
CA TYR A 226 12.99 5.55 -8.91
C TYR A 226 12.35 4.17 -8.67
N GLY A 227 12.47 3.61 -7.46
CA GLY A 227 11.90 2.30 -7.12
C GLY A 227 10.43 2.34 -6.70
N GLU A 228 9.87 3.51 -6.39
CA GLU A 228 8.50 3.69 -5.88
C GLU A 228 7.52 4.20 -6.96
N LEU A 229 8.03 4.76 -8.07
CA LEU A 229 7.23 5.27 -9.20
C LEU A 229 7.27 4.30 -10.38
N THR A 230 6.16 4.21 -11.13
CA THR A 230 6.08 3.50 -12.41
C THR A 230 6.40 4.42 -13.59
N GLY A 231 6.19 5.73 -13.43
CA GLY A 231 6.46 6.75 -14.44
C GLY A 231 6.38 8.16 -13.89
N TRP A 232 6.79 9.15 -14.71
CA TRP A 232 6.80 10.56 -14.30
C TRP A 232 5.41 11.14 -14.00
N ARG A 233 4.36 10.56 -14.59
CA ARG A 233 2.97 10.98 -14.34
C ARG A 233 2.53 10.72 -12.90
N ASP A 234 3.12 9.72 -12.24
CA ASP A 234 2.81 9.38 -10.85
C ASP A 234 3.19 10.50 -9.87
N LEU A 235 4.13 11.39 -10.25
CA LEU A 235 4.49 12.56 -9.44
C LEU A 235 3.36 13.58 -9.31
N ILE A 236 2.49 13.66 -10.31
CA ILE A 236 1.39 14.64 -10.35
C ILE A 236 0.02 13.97 -10.19
N ALA A 237 0.00 12.65 -10.01
CA ALA A 237 -1.22 11.88 -9.87
C ALA A 237 -1.39 11.38 -8.43
N GLY A 238 -2.52 11.73 -7.81
CA GLY A 238 -2.96 11.21 -6.52
C GLY A 238 -2.17 11.74 -5.30
N ASP A 239 -2.59 11.26 -4.13
CA ASP A 239 -2.07 11.75 -2.84
C ASP A 239 -0.61 11.38 -2.60
N TYR A 240 -0.16 10.21 -3.12
CA TYR A 240 1.23 9.79 -3.00
C TYR A 240 2.17 10.74 -3.76
N GLY A 241 1.84 11.10 -5.00
CA GLY A 241 2.59 12.05 -5.82
C GLY A 241 2.67 13.42 -5.17
N ASN A 242 1.54 13.94 -4.66
CA ASN A 242 1.47 15.22 -3.98
C ASN A 242 2.35 15.25 -2.71
N ALA A 243 2.31 14.20 -1.89
CA ALA A 243 3.15 14.09 -0.69
C ALA A 243 4.64 13.96 -1.06
N LEU A 244 4.97 13.26 -2.14
CA LEU A 244 6.34 13.13 -2.65
C LEU A 244 6.87 14.46 -3.19
N LEU A 245 6.07 15.22 -3.96
CA LEU A 245 6.42 16.56 -4.43
C LEU A 245 6.63 17.54 -3.28
N CYS A 246 5.77 17.50 -2.27
CA CYS A 246 5.94 18.31 -1.05
C CYS A 246 7.28 18.00 -0.37
N LYS A 247 7.62 16.71 -0.20
CA LYS A 247 8.89 16.27 0.37
C LYS A 247 10.09 16.71 -0.45
N ILE A 248 10.04 16.55 -1.78
CA ILE A 248 11.13 16.95 -2.71
C ILE A 248 11.31 18.49 -2.63
N GLY A 249 10.23 19.24 -2.74
CA GLY A 249 10.26 20.71 -2.65
C GLY A 249 10.85 21.19 -1.32
N ALA A 250 10.39 20.66 -0.20
CA ALA A 250 10.95 20.98 1.11
C ALA A 250 12.45 20.63 1.18
N THR A 251 12.87 19.48 0.67
CA THR A 251 14.29 19.07 0.66
C THR A 251 15.15 20.01 -0.19
N ILE A 252 14.67 20.45 -1.36
CA ILE A 252 15.37 21.42 -2.21
C ILE A 252 15.55 22.76 -1.48
N VAL A 253 14.49 23.28 -0.85
CA VAL A 253 14.56 24.54 -0.11
C VAL A 253 15.50 24.42 1.08
N ILE A 254 15.44 23.30 1.85
CA ILE A 254 16.37 23.09 2.96
C ILE A 254 17.82 23.03 2.45
N ALA A 255 18.07 22.30 1.34
CA ALA A 255 19.41 22.21 0.76
C ALA A 255 19.93 23.58 0.30
N ALA A 256 19.08 24.43 -0.29
CA ALA A 256 19.42 25.79 -0.68
C ALA A 256 19.75 26.66 0.54
N VAL A 257 18.93 26.62 1.60
CA VAL A 257 19.18 27.33 2.86
C VAL A 257 20.48 26.85 3.51
N ALA A 258 20.72 25.52 3.55
CA ALA A 258 21.94 24.93 4.07
C ALA A 258 23.18 25.35 3.26
N ALA A 259 23.08 25.44 1.94
CA ALA A 259 24.16 25.94 1.07
C ALA A 259 24.47 27.41 1.37
N VAL A 260 23.44 28.26 1.40
CA VAL A 260 23.62 29.68 1.78
C VAL A 260 24.26 29.79 3.17
N ASN A 261 23.77 29.00 4.12
CA ASN A 261 24.29 28.99 5.49
C ASN A 261 25.77 28.57 5.52
N ARG A 262 26.15 27.53 4.74
CA ARG A 262 27.54 27.06 4.64
C ARG A 262 28.49 28.11 4.06
N TRP A 263 28.10 28.80 3.00
CA TRP A 263 29.00 29.74 2.30
C TRP A 263 28.97 31.16 2.86
N HIS A 264 27.88 31.61 3.48
CA HIS A 264 27.74 32.98 4.00
C HIS A 264 27.77 33.04 5.52
N SER A 265 27.05 32.14 6.24
CA SER A 265 26.93 32.26 7.71
C SER A 265 28.11 31.58 8.43
N VAL A 266 28.56 30.41 8.01
CA VAL A 266 29.65 29.65 8.65
C VAL A 266 30.97 30.44 8.67
N PRO A 267 31.42 31.11 7.59
CA PRO A 267 32.67 31.91 7.65
C PRO A 267 32.58 33.09 8.61
N ARG A 268 31.36 33.61 8.88
CA ARG A 268 31.13 34.78 9.74
C ARG A 268 30.81 34.44 11.19
N VAL A 269 30.85 33.17 11.57
CA VAL A 269 30.46 32.69 12.91
C VAL A 269 31.25 33.34 14.05
N ARG A 270 32.50 33.72 13.81
CA ARG A 270 33.33 34.41 14.80
C ARG A 270 32.81 35.81 15.15
N SER A 271 32.09 36.47 14.24
CA SER A 271 31.57 37.82 14.42
C SER A 271 30.09 37.87 14.79
N THR A 272 29.25 37.01 14.16
CA THR A 272 27.80 37.03 14.39
C THR A 272 27.19 35.63 14.29
N LEU A 273 26.27 35.29 15.21
CA LEU A 273 25.52 34.03 15.22
C LEU A 273 24.07 34.18 14.75
N GLY A 274 23.59 35.41 14.61
CA GLY A 274 22.20 35.70 14.26
C GLY A 274 21.74 35.03 12.95
N PRO A 275 22.49 35.22 11.85
CA PRO A 275 22.16 34.57 10.55
C PRO A 275 22.12 33.06 10.63
N LEU A 276 23.11 32.41 11.28
CA LEU A 276 23.17 30.97 11.46
C LEU A 276 21.96 30.41 12.22
N ARG A 277 21.53 31.08 13.27
CA ARG A 277 20.36 30.67 14.07
C ARG A 277 19.06 30.81 13.30
N ARG A 278 18.88 31.92 12.55
CA ARG A 278 17.69 32.11 11.72
C ARG A 278 17.61 31.05 10.60
N ALA A 279 18.71 30.85 9.87
CA ALA A 279 18.79 29.85 8.82
C ALA A 279 18.60 28.44 9.37
N GLY A 280 19.27 28.06 10.44
CA GLY A 280 19.10 26.74 11.07
C GLY A 280 17.69 26.54 11.64
N GLY A 281 17.05 27.59 12.18
CA GLY A 281 15.64 27.53 12.58
C GLY A 281 14.70 27.27 11.39
N ALA A 282 14.94 27.94 10.25
CA ALA A 282 14.20 27.72 9.02
C ALA A 282 14.41 26.30 8.47
N GLU A 283 15.66 25.79 8.46
CA GLU A 283 15.97 24.43 8.08
C GLU A 283 15.19 23.41 8.94
N LEU A 284 15.14 23.60 10.26
CA LEU A 284 14.40 22.71 11.17
C LEU A 284 12.88 22.78 10.97
N GLY A 285 12.33 23.98 10.71
CA GLY A 285 10.90 24.13 10.39
C GLY A 285 10.51 23.41 9.11
N LEU A 286 11.30 23.58 8.04
CA LEU A 286 11.10 22.88 6.78
C LEU A 286 11.33 21.35 6.93
N ALA A 287 12.27 20.96 7.78
CA ALA A 287 12.51 19.55 8.09
C ALA A 287 11.30 18.88 8.76
N ALA A 288 10.59 19.59 9.65
CA ALA A 288 9.36 19.08 10.25
C ALA A 288 8.28 18.81 9.19
N ILE A 289 8.16 19.69 8.19
CA ILE A 289 7.25 19.51 7.03
C ILE A 289 7.70 18.32 6.18
N ALA A 290 8.99 18.19 5.86
CA ALA A 290 9.52 17.06 5.10
C ALA A 290 9.32 15.72 5.82
N LEU A 291 9.46 15.68 7.15
CA LEU A 291 9.18 14.50 7.97
C LEU A 291 7.68 14.17 8.02
N LEU A 292 6.81 15.18 8.03
CA LEU A 292 5.35 14.97 7.94
C LEU A 292 4.98 14.37 6.58
N ALA A 293 5.51 14.91 5.48
CA ALA A 293 5.33 14.33 4.16
C ALA A 293 5.89 12.90 4.07
N ALA A 294 7.03 12.62 4.72
CA ALA A 294 7.58 11.26 4.79
C ALA A 294 6.70 10.31 5.61
N ALA A 295 6.06 10.80 6.68
CA ALA A 295 5.09 10.03 7.47
C ALA A 295 3.83 9.70 6.66
N ALA A 296 3.32 10.66 5.88
CA ALA A 296 2.20 10.47 4.96
C ALA A 296 2.56 9.46 3.86
N LEU A 297 3.72 9.60 3.21
CA LEU A 297 4.22 8.64 2.21
C LEU A 297 4.36 7.23 2.76
N GLY A 298 4.78 7.08 4.03
CA GLY A 298 4.86 5.78 4.68
C GLY A 298 3.51 5.15 4.99
N ALA A 299 2.42 5.91 4.93
CA ALA A 299 1.05 5.46 5.13
C ALA A 299 0.30 5.24 3.81
N LEU A 300 0.70 5.93 2.74
CA LEU A 300 0.10 5.82 1.41
C LEU A 300 0.78 4.71 0.58
N PRO A 301 0.02 3.94 -0.23
CA PRO A 301 0.61 2.94 -1.12
C PRO A 301 1.38 3.62 -2.26
N PRO A 302 2.61 3.21 -2.55
CA PRO A 302 3.36 3.73 -3.69
C PRO A 302 2.77 3.21 -5.03
N PRO A 303 2.80 3.98 -6.13
CA PRO A 303 2.30 3.56 -7.44
C PRO A 303 2.88 2.25 -7.94
N ALA A 304 4.19 2.03 -7.75
CA ALA A 304 4.88 0.80 -8.12
C ALA A 304 4.44 -0.45 -7.34
N SER A 305 3.59 -0.31 -6.31
CA SER A 305 3.01 -1.46 -5.59
C SER A 305 1.88 -2.14 -6.36
N GLY A 306 1.44 -1.57 -7.48
CA GLY A 306 0.25 -2.03 -8.21
C GLY A 306 -1.06 -1.74 -7.46
N PHE A 307 -1.00 -0.95 -6.39
CA PHE A 307 -2.21 -0.53 -5.69
C PHE A 307 -2.97 0.48 -6.55
N VAL A 308 -4.12 0.07 -7.04
CA VAL A 308 -5.12 0.97 -7.65
C VAL A 308 -6.07 1.36 -6.51
N ALA A 309 -6.23 2.67 -6.28
CA ALA A 309 -7.24 3.13 -5.32
C ALA A 309 -8.61 2.56 -5.71
N PRO A 310 -9.35 1.95 -4.79
CA PRO A 310 -10.66 1.40 -5.10
C PRO A 310 -11.54 2.46 -5.75
N ARG A 311 -12.11 2.12 -6.89
CA ARG A 311 -13.10 2.94 -7.57
C ARG A 311 -14.48 2.38 -7.25
N SER A 312 -15.51 3.19 -7.27
CA SER A 312 -16.88 2.69 -7.18
C SER A 312 -17.30 2.06 -8.51
N LEU A 313 -17.93 0.89 -8.47
CA LEU A 313 -18.65 0.37 -9.62
C LEU A 313 -20.05 0.99 -9.64
N ARG A 314 -20.55 1.26 -10.83
CA ARG A 314 -21.89 1.79 -11.03
C ARG A 314 -22.61 1.02 -12.13
N ALA A 315 -23.82 0.58 -11.83
CA ALA A 315 -24.69 -0.04 -12.81
C ALA A 315 -26.08 0.62 -12.77
N VAL A 316 -26.70 0.75 -13.93
CA VAL A 316 -28.04 1.30 -14.09
C VAL A 316 -28.87 0.31 -14.91
N GLY A 317 -30.09 0.07 -14.49
CA GLY A 317 -31.01 -0.82 -15.19
C GLY A 317 -32.46 -0.45 -14.96
N SER A 318 -33.35 -1.09 -15.69
CA SER A 318 -34.80 -1.00 -15.52
C SER A 318 -35.42 -2.37 -15.59
N ASP A 319 -36.61 -2.52 -15.04
CA ASP A 319 -37.41 -3.72 -15.21
C ASP A 319 -37.98 -3.82 -16.63
N PHE A 320 -38.40 -5.03 -17.01
CA PHE A 320 -39.02 -5.26 -18.33
C PHE A 320 -40.38 -4.56 -18.47
N GLY A 321 -41.06 -4.33 -17.35
CA GLY A 321 -42.34 -3.62 -17.32
C GLY A 321 -42.23 -2.09 -17.39
N THR A 322 -40.98 -1.56 -17.44
CA THR A 322 -40.68 -0.12 -17.43
C THR A 322 -41.38 0.64 -16.29
N SER A 323 -41.48 0.00 -15.13
CA SER A 323 -42.11 0.59 -13.94
C SER A 323 -41.11 1.28 -13.03
N VAL A 324 -39.91 0.73 -12.94
CA VAL A 324 -38.82 1.27 -12.12
C VAL A 324 -37.47 1.29 -12.85
N ARG A 325 -36.66 2.25 -12.47
CA ARG A 325 -35.25 2.33 -12.81
C ARG A 325 -34.41 2.27 -11.55
N VAL A 326 -33.30 1.58 -11.59
CA VAL A 326 -32.40 1.49 -10.45
C VAL A 326 -30.99 1.95 -10.80
N GLU A 327 -30.33 2.57 -9.85
CA GLU A 327 -28.92 2.94 -9.90
C GLU A 327 -28.22 2.29 -8.72
N LEU A 328 -27.37 1.31 -9.02
CA LEU A 328 -26.53 0.63 -8.04
C LEU A 328 -25.13 1.25 -8.04
N THR A 329 -24.61 1.53 -6.87
CA THR A 329 -23.24 2.00 -6.66
C THR A 329 -22.58 1.17 -5.56
N THR A 330 -21.32 0.78 -5.78
CA THR A 330 -20.48 0.13 -4.77
C THR A 330 -19.50 1.13 -4.17
N GLU A 331 -19.04 0.89 -2.95
CA GLU A 331 -17.99 1.71 -2.33
C GLU A 331 -16.61 1.42 -2.96
N SER A 332 -16.40 0.17 -3.39
CA SER A 332 -15.14 -0.30 -3.99
C SER A 332 -15.41 -1.15 -5.23
N ASP A 333 -14.48 -1.12 -6.20
CA ASP A 333 -14.40 -2.03 -7.34
C ASP A 333 -13.62 -3.31 -7.02
N GLN A 334 -13.04 -3.42 -5.81
CA GLN A 334 -12.24 -4.58 -5.43
C GLN A 334 -13.13 -5.73 -4.93
N PRO A 335 -12.71 -7.00 -5.17
CA PRO A 335 -13.37 -8.16 -4.59
C PRO A 335 -13.36 -8.13 -3.05
N GLY A 336 -14.39 -8.69 -2.45
CA GLY A 336 -14.50 -8.86 -1.00
C GLY A 336 -15.56 -7.97 -0.35
N PRO A 337 -15.36 -7.55 0.92
CA PRO A 337 -16.31 -6.71 1.64
C PRO A 337 -16.56 -5.39 0.91
N ASN A 338 -17.84 -5.07 0.71
CA ASN A 338 -18.26 -3.88 -0.02
C ASN A 338 -19.53 -3.31 0.57
N ARG A 339 -19.75 -2.03 0.42
CA ARG A 339 -21.01 -1.35 0.70
C ARG A 339 -21.72 -1.09 -0.61
N PHE A 340 -23.00 -1.48 -0.66
CA PHE A 340 -23.87 -1.30 -1.81
C PHE A 340 -24.89 -0.23 -1.50
N THR A 341 -25.08 0.69 -2.43
CA THR A 341 -26.13 1.73 -2.34
C THR A 341 -26.97 1.64 -3.60
N LEU A 342 -28.28 1.45 -3.42
CA LEU A 342 -29.26 1.37 -4.50
C LEU A 342 -30.22 2.53 -4.41
N ARG A 343 -30.43 3.22 -5.51
CA ARG A 343 -31.51 4.20 -5.69
C ARG A 343 -32.58 3.58 -6.55
N VAL A 344 -33.83 3.61 -6.08
CA VAL A 344 -34.99 3.16 -6.83
C VAL A 344 -35.76 4.39 -7.30
N LEU A 345 -35.97 4.50 -8.60
CA LEU A 345 -36.62 5.63 -9.27
C LEU A 345 -37.80 5.13 -10.07
N ASP A 346 -38.84 5.94 -10.15
CA ASP A 346 -39.89 5.75 -11.12
C ASP A 346 -39.32 5.90 -12.54
N TYR A 347 -39.78 5.05 -13.45
CA TYR A 347 -39.17 4.94 -14.78
C TYR A 347 -39.30 6.25 -15.57
N ASP A 348 -40.49 6.88 -15.57
CA ASP A 348 -40.81 8.07 -16.34
C ASP A 348 -40.41 9.37 -15.63
N SER A 349 -40.88 9.56 -14.41
CA SER A 349 -40.72 10.81 -13.65
C SER A 349 -39.33 10.94 -13.01
N ARG A 350 -38.59 9.82 -12.86
CA ARG A 350 -37.31 9.73 -12.13
C ARG A 350 -37.39 10.16 -10.67
N ALA A 351 -38.60 10.26 -10.13
CA ALA A 351 -38.81 10.51 -8.71
C ALA A 351 -38.38 9.28 -7.87
N SER A 352 -37.85 9.52 -6.68
CA SER A 352 -37.51 8.42 -5.77
C SER A 352 -38.77 7.66 -5.37
N VAL A 353 -38.68 6.32 -5.43
CA VAL A 353 -39.78 5.41 -5.11
C VAL A 353 -39.46 4.69 -3.80
N ASN A 354 -40.38 4.66 -2.88
CA ASN A 354 -40.28 3.83 -1.69
C ASN A 354 -40.76 2.41 -1.99
N ALA A 355 -39.93 1.44 -1.57
CA ALA A 355 -40.24 0.02 -1.65
C ALA A 355 -40.32 -0.60 -0.24
N GLU A 356 -41.13 -1.62 -0.10
CA GLU A 356 -41.34 -2.32 1.18
C GLU A 356 -40.12 -3.17 1.56
N ARG A 357 -39.51 -3.80 0.55
CA ARG A 357 -38.29 -4.58 0.68
C ARG A 357 -37.43 -4.42 -0.55
N VAL A 358 -36.13 -4.38 -0.32
CA VAL A 358 -35.13 -4.35 -1.39
C VAL A 358 -34.01 -5.32 -1.04
N ALA A 359 -33.65 -6.16 -1.99
CA ALA A 359 -32.51 -7.06 -1.86
C ALA A 359 -31.72 -7.12 -3.18
N LEU A 360 -30.45 -7.41 -3.10
CA LEU A 360 -29.59 -7.68 -4.26
C LEU A 360 -29.27 -9.17 -4.29
N GLN A 361 -29.46 -9.79 -5.44
CA GLN A 361 -29.01 -11.16 -5.70
C GLN A 361 -27.79 -11.11 -6.62
N PHE A 362 -26.72 -11.76 -6.22
CA PHE A 362 -25.44 -11.78 -6.95
C PHE A 362 -25.21 -13.15 -7.54
N THR A 363 -25.04 -13.21 -8.85
CA THR A 363 -24.77 -14.44 -9.60
C THR A 363 -23.49 -14.27 -10.41
N PRO A 364 -22.43 -15.04 -10.16
CA PRO A 364 -21.21 -14.94 -10.95
C PRO A 364 -21.46 -15.49 -12.37
N MET A 365 -21.08 -14.72 -13.39
CA MET A 365 -21.29 -15.11 -14.79
C MET A 365 -20.11 -15.92 -15.36
N ASP A 366 -18.91 -15.72 -14.81
CA ASP A 366 -17.70 -16.40 -15.28
C ASP A 366 -17.43 -17.73 -14.55
N ASP A 367 -18.26 -18.08 -13.56
CA ASP A 367 -18.08 -19.27 -12.74
C ASP A 367 -19.44 -19.89 -12.34
N PRO A 368 -20.04 -20.72 -13.20
CA PRO A 368 -21.38 -21.24 -13.01
C PRO A 368 -21.51 -22.23 -11.84
N ASP A 369 -20.39 -22.77 -11.34
CA ASP A 369 -20.38 -23.71 -10.22
C ASP A 369 -20.55 -23.00 -8.86
N VAL A 370 -20.44 -21.67 -8.83
CA VAL A 370 -20.63 -20.86 -7.62
C VAL A 370 -22.09 -20.43 -7.49
N SER A 371 -22.70 -20.80 -6.37
CA SER A 371 -24.09 -20.46 -6.08
C SER A 371 -24.32 -18.96 -5.92
N ALA A 372 -25.50 -18.51 -6.35
CA ALA A 372 -25.93 -17.13 -6.16
C ALA A 372 -26.06 -16.80 -4.65
N THR A 373 -25.71 -15.55 -4.30
CA THR A 373 -25.87 -15.02 -2.93
C THR A 373 -26.84 -13.85 -2.91
N SER A 374 -27.44 -13.58 -1.74
CA SER A 374 -28.40 -12.50 -1.57
C SER A 374 -27.98 -11.55 -0.44
N LEU A 375 -28.26 -10.26 -0.62
CA LEU A 375 -28.01 -9.21 0.37
C LEU A 375 -29.26 -8.35 0.53
N PRO A 376 -29.94 -8.38 1.68
CA PRO A 376 -31.00 -7.42 1.98
C PRO A 376 -30.43 -6.01 2.15
N LEU A 377 -31.15 -5.00 1.64
CA LEU A 377 -30.79 -3.61 1.80
C LEU A 377 -31.79 -2.93 2.76
N GLU A 378 -31.28 -2.08 3.63
CA GLU A 378 -32.05 -1.27 4.55
C GLU A 378 -32.29 0.13 3.96
N GLN A 379 -33.44 0.71 4.27
CA GLN A 379 -33.74 2.06 3.82
C GLN A 379 -32.83 3.06 4.56
N ALA A 380 -32.10 3.85 3.80
CA ALA A 380 -31.19 4.89 4.27
C ALA A 380 -31.83 6.29 4.08
N PRO A 381 -31.26 7.35 4.68
CA PRO A 381 -31.72 8.72 4.44
C PRO A 381 -31.75 9.06 2.94
N ASN A 382 -32.66 9.96 2.54
CA ASN A 382 -32.83 10.44 1.15
C ASN A 382 -33.40 9.40 0.15
N GLY A 383 -34.13 8.40 0.61
CA GLY A 383 -34.79 7.43 -0.26
C GLY A 383 -33.81 6.45 -0.94
N LEU A 384 -32.62 6.28 -0.36
CA LEU A 384 -31.65 5.28 -0.76
C LEU A 384 -31.85 3.98 0.02
N TYR A 385 -31.37 2.87 -0.56
CA TYR A 385 -31.29 1.57 0.10
C TYR A 385 -29.82 1.19 0.19
N ALA A 386 -29.36 0.76 1.37
CA ALA A 386 -27.96 0.45 1.58
C ALA A 386 -27.77 -0.86 2.35
N GLY A 387 -26.69 -1.57 2.05
CA GLY A 387 -26.29 -2.77 2.75
C GLY A 387 -24.78 -3.01 2.59
N ALA A 388 -24.21 -3.79 3.48
CA ALA A 388 -22.81 -4.17 3.41
C ALA A 388 -22.69 -5.71 3.39
N GLY A 389 -21.83 -6.23 2.52
CA GLY A 389 -21.63 -7.66 2.37
C GLY A 389 -20.38 -7.99 1.55
N ALA A 390 -19.96 -9.24 1.56
CA ALA A 390 -18.85 -9.76 0.75
C ALA A 390 -19.37 -10.52 -0.49
N ASN A 391 -20.49 -10.07 -1.06
CA ASN A 391 -21.17 -10.76 -2.14
C ASN A 391 -20.40 -10.73 -3.47
N LEU A 392 -19.59 -9.70 -3.72
CA LEU A 392 -18.60 -9.68 -4.81
C LEU A 392 -17.30 -10.32 -4.32
N ALA A 393 -17.33 -11.63 -4.05
CA ALA A 393 -16.27 -12.34 -3.35
C ALA A 393 -14.96 -12.44 -4.15
N PHE A 394 -15.01 -12.33 -5.48
CA PHE A 394 -13.87 -12.45 -6.39
C PHE A 394 -14.07 -11.59 -7.64
N ASP A 395 -13.01 -11.39 -8.39
CA ASP A 395 -12.99 -10.68 -9.65
C ASP A 395 -13.80 -11.42 -10.74
N GLY A 396 -14.35 -10.67 -11.68
CA GLY A 396 -15.11 -11.22 -12.79
C GLY A 396 -16.43 -10.49 -13.03
N ARG A 397 -17.19 -11.01 -14.00
CA ARG A 397 -18.51 -10.49 -14.33
C ARG A 397 -19.57 -11.06 -13.40
N TRP A 398 -20.40 -10.17 -12.87
CA TRP A 398 -21.47 -10.48 -11.96
C TRP A 398 -22.80 -9.98 -12.51
N GLN A 399 -23.78 -10.84 -12.58
CA GLN A 399 -25.17 -10.43 -12.72
C GLN A 399 -25.69 -10.08 -11.33
N VAL A 400 -26.12 -8.84 -11.13
CA VAL A 400 -26.73 -8.38 -9.88
C VAL A 400 -28.20 -8.06 -10.15
N THR A 401 -29.10 -8.84 -9.58
CA THR A 401 -30.54 -8.60 -9.74
C THR A 401 -31.07 -7.85 -8.53
N ALA A 402 -31.56 -6.63 -8.74
CA ALA A 402 -32.26 -5.91 -7.70
C ALA A 402 -33.69 -6.44 -7.58
N MET A 403 -33.99 -7.05 -6.44
CA MET A 403 -35.30 -7.59 -6.07
C MET A 403 -36.03 -6.52 -5.24
N ILE A 404 -37.11 -5.96 -5.77
CA ILE A 404 -37.82 -4.84 -5.19
C ILE A 404 -39.28 -5.27 -4.96
N GLN A 405 -39.80 -5.10 -3.77
CA GLN A 405 -41.21 -5.31 -3.45
C GLN A 405 -41.93 -3.97 -3.28
N ARG A 406 -42.94 -3.72 -4.11
CA ARG A 406 -43.71 -2.48 -4.12
C ARG A 406 -45.21 -2.79 -4.27
N GLY A 407 -46.04 -2.34 -3.33
CA GLY A 407 -47.46 -2.59 -3.38
C GLY A 407 -47.88 -4.07 -3.39
N GLY A 408 -47.03 -4.93 -2.81
CA GLY A 408 -47.23 -6.38 -2.83
C GLY A 408 -46.72 -7.06 -4.11
N GLU A 409 -46.29 -6.33 -5.16
CA GLU A 409 -45.77 -6.87 -6.40
C GLU A 409 -44.24 -6.99 -6.38
N PRO A 410 -43.64 -8.15 -6.78
CA PRO A 410 -42.21 -8.32 -6.91
C PRO A 410 -41.73 -7.78 -8.26
N ILE A 411 -40.75 -6.87 -8.23
CA ILE A 411 -40.11 -6.29 -9.41
C ILE A 411 -38.65 -6.74 -9.40
N SER A 412 -38.15 -7.23 -10.55
CA SER A 412 -36.77 -7.67 -10.71
C SER A 412 -36.06 -6.83 -11.77
N VAL A 413 -34.93 -6.23 -11.41
CA VAL A 413 -34.12 -5.43 -12.32
C VAL A 413 -32.74 -6.05 -12.47
N PRO A 414 -32.40 -6.59 -13.65
CA PRO A 414 -31.07 -7.14 -13.90
C PRO A 414 -30.05 -6.03 -14.14
N LEU A 415 -28.91 -6.15 -13.48
CA LEU A 415 -27.74 -5.27 -13.59
C LEU A 415 -26.52 -6.12 -13.86
N GLN A 416 -25.51 -5.55 -14.46
CA GLN A 416 -24.21 -6.19 -14.64
C GLN A 416 -23.12 -5.33 -13.99
N LEU A 417 -22.27 -5.98 -13.20
CA LEU A 417 -21.04 -5.41 -12.66
C LEU A 417 -19.84 -6.21 -13.15
N ASP A 418 -18.77 -5.52 -13.49
CA ASP A 418 -17.47 -6.14 -13.78
C ASP A 418 -16.49 -5.74 -12.70
N VAL A 419 -16.15 -6.71 -11.85
CA VAL A 419 -15.18 -6.53 -10.75
C VAL A 419 -13.80 -6.78 -11.32
N PRO A 420 -12.93 -5.76 -11.38
CA PRO A 420 -11.61 -5.90 -11.98
C PRO A 420 -10.75 -6.89 -11.17
N GLY A 421 -10.04 -7.76 -11.88
CA GLY A 421 -8.97 -8.56 -11.30
C GLY A 421 -7.68 -7.76 -11.16
N GLY A 422 -6.75 -8.25 -10.37
CA GLY A 422 -5.39 -7.73 -10.35
C GLY A 422 -4.81 -7.74 -11.77
N ALA A 423 -4.15 -6.65 -12.17
CA ALA A 423 -3.53 -6.55 -13.49
C ALA A 423 -2.47 -7.66 -13.65
N VAL A 424 -2.77 -8.63 -14.49
CA VAL A 424 -1.85 -9.70 -14.87
C VAL A 424 -1.31 -9.38 -16.25
N GLU A 425 0.01 -9.21 -16.33
CA GLU A 425 0.67 -8.95 -17.61
C GLU A 425 0.69 -10.24 -18.42
N VAL A 426 0.11 -10.19 -19.62
CA VAL A 426 0.14 -11.29 -20.60
C VAL A 426 1.19 -10.97 -21.66
N LEU A 427 2.14 -11.88 -21.81
CA LEU A 427 3.27 -11.69 -22.73
C LEU A 427 3.25 -12.80 -23.81
N PRO A 428 3.33 -12.43 -25.10
CA PRO A 428 3.61 -13.40 -26.16
C PRO A 428 5.05 -13.88 -26.05
N ARG A 429 5.28 -15.17 -26.19
CA ARG A 429 6.58 -15.83 -26.17
C ARG A 429 6.68 -16.81 -27.34
N ARG A 430 7.92 -17.10 -27.77
CA ARG A 430 8.17 -18.10 -28.80
C ARG A 430 9.03 -19.23 -28.25
N GLU A 431 8.66 -20.44 -28.57
CA GLU A 431 9.52 -21.61 -28.34
C GLU A 431 10.70 -21.61 -29.33
N SER A 432 11.71 -22.46 -29.07
CA SER A 432 12.88 -22.63 -29.94
C SER A 432 12.50 -23.10 -31.36
N ASN A 433 11.36 -23.79 -31.51
CA ASN A 433 10.79 -24.23 -32.79
C ASN A 433 9.99 -23.12 -33.51
N GLY A 434 9.92 -21.90 -32.95
CA GLY A 434 9.19 -20.76 -33.51
C GLY A 434 7.71 -20.68 -33.13
N LYS A 435 7.16 -21.67 -32.43
CA LYS A 435 5.75 -21.71 -32.01
C LYS A 435 5.46 -20.57 -31.03
N LEU A 436 4.40 -19.79 -31.29
CA LEU A 436 3.93 -18.71 -30.42
C LEU A 436 3.05 -19.29 -29.31
N PHE A 437 3.18 -18.73 -28.11
CA PHE A 437 2.32 -19.00 -26.98
C PHE A 437 2.20 -17.76 -26.10
N HIS A 438 1.14 -17.67 -25.32
CA HIS A 438 0.88 -16.54 -24.43
C HIS A 438 1.02 -16.97 -22.98
N VAL A 439 1.71 -16.14 -22.19
CA VAL A 439 2.04 -16.43 -20.79
C VAL A 439 1.56 -15.30 -19.91
N ALA A 440 0.88 -15.66 -18.84
CA ALA A 440 0.51 -14.78 -17.76
C ALA A 440 1.23 -15.20 -16.48
N GLN A 441 1.98 -14.32 -15.88
CA GLN A 441 2.64 -14.56 -14.60
C GLN A 441 1.80 -13.98 -13.47
N VAL A 442 1.20 -14.84 -12.66
CA VAL A 442 0.41 -14.44 -11.50
C VAL A 442 1.31 -14.44 -10.27
N PRO A 443 1.52 -13.29 -9.62
CA PRO A 443 2.35 -13.19 -8.42
C PRO A 443 1.86 -14.17 -7.34
N PHE A 444 2.81 -14.87 -6.71
CA PHE A 444 2.59 -15.86 -5.65
C PHE A 444 1.84 -17.15 -6.04
N VAL A 445 1.27 -17.23 -7.22
CA VAL A 445 0.51 -18.38 -7.72
C VAL A 445 1.35 -19.22 -8.68
N GLY A 446 1.84 -18.63 -9.76
CA GLY A 446 2.61 -19.33 -10.78
C GLY A 446 2.45 -18.73 -12.17
N LEU A 447 2.71 -19.55 -13.17
CA LEU A 447 2.68 -19.18 -14.57
C LEU A 447 1.56 -19.94 -15.28
N PHE A 448 0.73 -19.20 -16.00
CA PHE A 448 -0.34 -19.72 -16.83
C PHE A 448 0.01 -19.53 -18.30
N ARG A 449 -0.11 -20.57 -19.07
CA ARG A 449 0.20 -20.59 -20.49
C ARG A 449 -1.03 -20.96 -21.29
N ILE A 450 -1.25 -20.24 -22.37
CA ILE A 450 -2.18 -20.68 -23.42
C ILE A 450 -1.46 -20.78 -24.76
N ASP A 451 -1.82 -21.82 -25.50
CA ASP A 451 -1.39 -22.04 -26.87
C ASP A 451 -2.63 -22.05 -27.76
N LEU A 452 -2.55 -21.37 -28.90
CA LEU A 452 -3.56 -21.37 -29.95
C LEU A 452 -2.96 -21.97 -31.22
N GLU A 453 -3.59 -22.97 -31.78
CA GLU A 453 -3.04 -23.67 -32.96
C GLU A 453 -4.15 -24.05 -33.94
N PRO A 454 -4.16 -23.41 -35.13
CA PRO A 454 -3.35 -22.26 -35.57
C PRO A 454 -3.81 -20.96 -34.90
N GLU A 455 -2.88 -20.01 -34.71
CA GLU A 455 -3.21 -18.65 -34.21
C GLU A 455 -3.64 -17.77 -35.40
N GLN A 456 -4.82 -18.05 -35.94
CA GLN A 456 -5.43 -17.39 -37.10
C GLN A 456 -6.94 -17.34 -36.93
N ALA A 457 -7.61 -16.44 -37.66
CA ALA A 457 -9.07 -16.40 -37.66
C ALA A 457 -9.67 -17.71 -38.18
N GLY A 458 -10.67 -18.22 -37.48
CA GLY A 458 -11.32 -19.51 -37.76
C GLY A 458 -11.09 -20.55 -36.66
N PRO A 459 -11.30 -21.83 -37.00
CA PRO A 459 -11.20 -22.92 -36.02
C PRO A 459 -9.77 -23.14 -35.54
N SER A 460 -9.56 -23.08 -34.23
CA SER A 460 -8.28 -23.28 -33.56
C SER A 460 -8.42 -24.25 -32.39
N THR A 461 -7.30 -24.80 -31.95
CA THR A 461 -7.19 -25.59 -30.74
C THR A 461 -6.53 -24.73 -29.67
N LEU A 462 -7.26 -24.51 -28.57
CA LEU A 462 -6.76 -23.84 -27.38
C LEU A 462 -6.24 -24.90 -26.41
N THR A 463 -4.99 -24.73 -25.94
CA THR A 463 -4.43 -25.50 -24.83
C THR A 463 -4.15 -24.56 -23.67
N VAL A 464 -4.63 -24.91 -22.48
CA VAL A 464 -4.35 -24.19 -21.22
C VAL A 464 -3.45 -25.06 -20.38
N ALA A 465 -2.33 -24.50 -19.89
CA ALA A 465 -1.38 -25.18 -19.02
C ALA A 465 -0.98 -24.30 -17.85
N CYS A 466 -0.81 -24.89 -16.68
CA CYS A 466 -0.47 -24.17 -15.46
C CYS A 466 0.79 -24.75 -14.82
N TYR A 467 1.64 -23.83 -14.36
CA TYR A 467 2.92 -24.14 -13.74
C TYR A 467 3.05 -23.35 -12.43
N ASP A 468 3.85 -23.86 -11.51
CA ASP A 468 4.20 -23.13 -10.29
C ASP A 468 5.29 -22.07 -10.56
N ARG A 469 5.82 -21.46 -9.47
CA ARG A 469 6.83 -20.38 -9.56
C ARG A 469 8.21 -20.85 -10.08
N ILE A 470 8.49 -22.12 -10.01
CA ILE A 470 9.75 -22.74 -10.46
C ILE A 470 9.58 -23.49 -11.78
N PHE A 471 8.47 -23.23 -12.47
CA PHE A 471 8.10 -23.84 -13.75
C PHE A 471 7.81 -25.35 -13.70
N GLU A 472 7.53 -25.89 -12.51
CA GLU A 472 7.03 -27.24 -12.37
C GLU A 472 5.52 -27.30 -12.66
N PRO A 473 5.03 -28.42 -13.26
CA PRO A 473 3.62 -28.60 -13.54
C PRO A 473 2.74 -28.48 -12.29
N ARG A 474 1.82 -27.51 -12.28
CA ARG A 474 0.90 -27.29 -11.17
C ARG A 474 -0.43 -28.03 -11.39
N PRO A 475 -0.80 -28.97 -10.51
CA PRO A 475 -2.08 -29.63 -10.60
C PRO A 475 -3.26 -28.66 -10.41
N ILE A 476 -4.29 -28.81 -11.25
CA ILE A 476 -5.51 -28.01 -11.22
C ILE A 476 -6.70 -28.96 -11.18
N ASP A 477 -7.67 -28.66 -10.32
CA ASP A 477 -8.88 -29.47 -10.16
C ASP A 477 -9.88 -29.18 -11.26
N SER A 478 -10.13 -27.90 -11.55
CA SER A 478 -11.02 -27.50 -12.65
C SER A 478 -10.54 -26.26 -13.35
N VAL A 479 -10.91 -26.12 -14.62
CA VAL A 479 -10.69 -24.93 -15.44
C VAL A 479 -11.97 -24.60 -16.18
N VAL A 480 -12.40 -23.35 -16.06
CA VAL A 480 -13.47 -22.76 -16.87
C VAL A 480 -12.83 -21.79 -17.84
N VAL A 481 -13.18 -21.88 -19.12
CA VAL A 481 -12.70 -20.93 -20.14
C VAL A 481 -13.89 -20.33 -20.87
N THR A 482 -13.90 -19.00 -20.93
CA THR A 482 -14.89 -18.26 -21.71
C THR A 482 -14.17 -17.50 -22.83
N HIS A 483 -14.69 -17.58 -24.04
CA HIS A 483 -14.21 -16.83 -25.18
C HIS A 483 -15.19 -15.71 -25.56
N GLU A 484 -14.65 -14.51 -25.77
CA GLU A 484 -15.37 -13.31 -26.17
C GLU A 484 -14.61 -12.62 -27.33
N ALA A 485 -15.31 -12.33 -28.41
CA ALA A 485 -14.80 -11.56 -29.54
C ALA A 485 -15.92 -10.68 -30.10
N ALA A 486 -15.56 -9.58 -30.80
CA ALA A 486 -16.50 -8.54 -31.22
C ALA A 486 -17.68 -9.08 -32.03
N ASP A 487 -17.44 -10.04 -32.93
CA ASP A 487 -18.42 -10.57 -33.87
C ASP A 487 -18.94 -11.98 -33.51
N LEU A 488 -18.58 -12.49 -32.33
CA LEU A 488 -18.98 -13.81 -31.87
C LEU A 488 -19.72 -13.72 -30.53
N PRO A 489 -20.74 -14.58 -30.32
CA PRO A 489 -21.38 -14.64 -29.01
C PRO A 489 -20.40 -15.14 -27.95
N ILE A 490 -20.52 -14.60 -26.73
CA ILE A 490 -19.75 -15.09 -25.59
C ILE A 490 -20.06 -16.57 -25.40
N ARG A 491 -19.04 -17.40 -25.40
CA ARG A 491 -19.19 -18.87 -25.24
C ARG A 491 -18.28 -19.39 -24.14
N GLN A 492 -18.84 -20.21 -23.28
CA GLN A 492 -18.05 -21.09 -22.42
C GLN A 492 -17.57 -22.29 -23.25
N LEU A 493 -16.27 -22.55 -23.17
CA LEU A 493 -15.65 -23.61 -23.94
C LEU A 493 -15.70 -24.96 -23.17
N SER A 494 -16.04 -26.04 -23.88
CA SER A 494 -15.96 -27.37 -23.29
C SER A 494 -14.52 -27.85 -23.31
N LEU A 495 -13.92 -28.00 -22.13
CA LEU A 495 -12.54 -28.43 -21.96
C LEU A 495 -12.41 -29.92 -21.71
N ARG A 496 -11.46 -30.53 -22.40
CA ARG A 496 -11.05 -31.92 -22.14
C ARG A 496 -9.70 -31.89 -21.40
N ARG A 497 -9.63 -32.54 -20.25
CA ARG A 497 -8.38 -32.68 -19.49
C ARG A 497 -7.43 -33.64 -20.23
N ILE A 498 -6.19 -33.21 -20.49
CA ILE A 498 -5.13 -34.06 -21.03
C ILE A 498 -4.37 -34.72 -19.88
N ASN A 499 -4.01 -33.93 -18.87
CA ASN A 499 -3.32 -34.41 -17.67
C ASN A 499 -3.67 -33.50 -16.47
N ARG A 500 -2.93 -33.61 -15.35
CA ARG A 500 -3.24 -32.87 -14.11
C ARG A 500 -3.10 -31.37 -14.22
N PHE A 501 -2.40 -30.83 -15.23
CA PHE A 501 -2.09 -29.40 -15.38
C PHE A 501 -2.41 -28.86 -16.77
N GLN A 502 -2.93 -29.68 -17.70
CA GLN A 502 -3.24 -29.28 -19.08
C GLN A 502 -4.65 -29.63 -19.49
N PHE A 503 -5.28 -28.70 -20.18
CA PHE A 503 -6.64 -28.82 -20.70
C PHE A 503 -6.67 -28.31 -22.14
N VAL A 504 -7.52 -28.92 -22.97
CA VAL A 504 -7.66 -28.57 -24.38
C VAL A 504 -9.12 -28.35 -24.75
N SER A 505 -9.36 -27.40 -25.63
CA SER A 505 -10.67 -27.13 -26.23
C SER A 505 -10.53 -26.73 -27.70
N LYS A 506 -11.61 -26.81 -28.44
CA LYS A 506 -11.74 -26.13 -29.72
C LYS A 506 -12.32 -24.75 -29.51
N VAL A 507 -11.77 -23.76 -30.21
CA VAL A 507 -12.21 -22.38 -30.19
C VAL A 507 -12.27 -21.84 -31.61
N GLU A 508 -13.20 -20.96 -31.87
CA GLU A 508 -13.28 -20.23 -33.14
C GLU A 508 -12.81 -18.80 -32.90
N LEU A 509 -11.69 -18.42 -33.51
CA LEU A 509 -11.09 -17.12 -33.33
C LEU A 509 -11.62 -16.13 -34.36
N ALA A 510 -11.98 -14.94 -33.90
CA ALA A 510 -12.35 -13.82 -34.79
C ALA A 510 -11.13 -12.98 -35.19
N ARG A 511 -11.23 -12.22 -36.27
CA ARG A 511 -10.24 -11.18 -36.55
C ARG A 511 -10.35 -10.05 -35.51
N GLY A 512 -9.23 -9.49 -35.10
CA GLY A 512 -9.16 -8.48 -34.06
C GLY A 512 -8.97 -9.06 -32.67
N SER A 513 -9.49 -8.39 -31.65
CA SER A 513 -9.32 -8.80 -30.24
C SER A 513 -10.17 -10.03 -29.91
N ASN A 514 -9.51 -11.04 -29.35
CA ASN A 514 -10.12 -12.23 -28.76
C ASN A 514 -9.76 -12.28 -27.29
N LYS A 515 -10.76 -12.15 -26.41
CA LYS A 515 -10.58 -12.25 -24.98
C LYS A 515 -10.87 -13.69 -24.53
N ILE A 516 -9.84 -14.36 -24.05
CA ILE A 516 -9.94 -15.71 -23.47
C ILE A 516 -9.81 -15.56 -21.97
N VAL A 517 -10.94 -15.69 -21.28
CA VAL A 517 -10.99 -15.62 -19.81
C VAL A 517 -10.85 -17.04 -19.28
N THR A 518 -9.80 -17.28 -18.51
CA THR A 518 -9.56 -18.56 -17.84
C THR A 518 -9.76 -18.40 -16.34
N VAL A 519 -10.58 -19.25 -15.74
CA VAL A 519 -10.76 -19.38 -14.29
C VAL A 519 -10.28 -20.77 -13.89
N THR A 520 -9.31 -20.85 -13.03
CA THR A 520 -8.74 -22.12 -12.56
C THR A 520 -8.97 -22.29 -11.06
N HIS A 521 -9.27 -23.50 -10.64
CA HIS A 521 -9.34 -23.90 -9.24
C HIS A 521 -8.24 -24.91 -8.96
N GLY A 522 -7.35 -24.59 -8.04
CA GLY A 522 -6.27 -25.45 -7.59
C GLY A 522 -6.74 -26.42 -6.52
N ALA A 523 -6.04 -27.55 -6.36
CA ALA A 523 -6.27 -28.53 -5.30
C ALA A 523 -6.12 -27.95 -3.87
N ASP A 524 -5.50 -26.78 -3.74
CA ASP A 524 -5.35 -26.00 -2.51
C ASP A 524 -6.54 -25.05 -2.24
N GLY A 525 -7.60 -25.12 -3.04
CA GLY A 525 -8.76 -24.23 -2.97
C GLY A 525 -8.50 -22.84 -3.56
N SER A 526 -7.32 -22.59 -4.15
CA SER A 526 -7.03 -21.32 -4.80
C SER A 526 -7.85 -21.14 -6.08
N ARG A 527 -8.42 -19.96 -6.28
CA ARG A 527 -9.05 -19.52 -7.52
C ARG A 527 -8.18 -18.48 -8.19
N THR A 528 -7.96 -18.63 -9.49
CA THR A 528 -7.20 -17.66 -10.29
C THR A 528 -7.96 -17.37 -11.59
N ARG A 529 -8.25 -16.10 -11.85
CA ARG A 529 -8.84 -15.61 -13.09
C ARG A 529 -7.79 -14.84 -13.89
N ILE A 530 -7.68 -15.13 -15.17
CA ILE A 530 -6.76 -14.46 -16.10
C ILE A 530 -7.51 -14.15 -17.38
N VAL A 531 -7.31 -12.96 -17.89
CA VAL A 531 -7.82 -12.51 -19.18
C VAL A 531 -6.65 -12.42 -20.16
N PHE A 532 -6.66 -13.28 -21.18
CA PHE A 532 -5.75 -13.21 -22.31
C PHE A 532 -6.45 -12.44 -23.43
N ASP A 533 -6.01 -11.21 -23.69
CA ASP A 533 -6.50 -10.41 -24.81
C ASP A 533 -5.50 -10.54 -25.97
N ILE A 534 -5.91 -11.29 -26.99
CA ILE A 534 -5.05 -11.69 -28.10
C ILE A 534 -5.60 -11.10 -29.40
N ALA A 535 -4.78 -10.32 -30.07
CA ALA A 535 -5.12 -9.74 -31.36
C ALA A 535 -4.75 -10.71 -32.50
N ILE A 536 -5.74 -11.11 -33.30
CA ILE A 536 -5.56 -11.97 -34.47
C ILE A 536 -5.57 -11.08 -35.72
N GLU A 537 -4.43 -10.98 -36.39
CA GLU A 537 -4.25 -10.10 -37.55
C GLU A 537 -4.65 -10.76 -38.89
N LYS A 538 -4.62 -12.09 -39.02
CA LYS A 538 -4.87 -12.85 -40.25
C LYS A 538 -6.07 -13.76 -40.15
#